data_14783e9f52ba07dbf6927c8c336a1b28
#
_entry.id   14783e9f52ba07dbf6927c8c336a1b28
#
_cell.length_a   1.000
_cell.length_b   1.000
_cell.length_c   1.000
_cell.angle_alpha   90.00
_cell.angle_beta   90.00
_cell.angle_gamma   90.00
#
_symmetry.space_group_name_H-M   'P 1'
#
loop_
_entity.id
_entity.type
_entity.pdbx_description
1 polymer ?
#
loop_
_entity_poly.entity_id
_entity_poly.type
_entity_poly.pdbx_seq_one_letter_code
_entity_poly.pdbx_strand_id
1 'polypeptide(L)'
;MTRGPWGETMGGQIVGGLLGFALDRDVDDELQPARLTVDLLRPVPIKPLTIETTIQREGRRIKLVDAAMRQDGQVVARASALFLRRGEAPDGQVWTGPVVIPAVPATGAAQQSEMAFDIWTYGGDSDEGTPGMPPLEWERPGVQKFAWTRIFRPMVAGHPLTPFTRAAFAGDIISSLTHWGTTGLRYINADYTVAISRLPHGEHIGLAAQSYYGNHGVGTGAATLFDSAGPIGTGTALALAQPPGAFQPNPR
;
A
#
# COMPACT_ATOMS: atom_id res chain seq x y z
N MET A 1 -17.21 -5.90 -3.27
CA MET A 1 -15.77 -6.18 -3.04
C MET A 1 -15.12 -6.39 -4.39
N THR A 2 -13.95 -5.82 -4.61
CA THR A 2 -13.26 -5.85 -5.90
C THR A 2 -12.35 -7.08 -5.98
N ARG A 3 -12.46 -7.83 -7.06
CA ARG A 3 -11.65 -9.01 -7.38
C ARG A 3 -10.19 -8.61 -7.56
N GLY A 4 -9.26 -9.36 -6.99
CA GLY A 4 -7.83 -9.14 -7.19
C GLY A 4 -7.33 -9.74 -8.52
N PRO A 5 -6.15 -9.32 -9.00
CA PRO A 5 -5.59 -9.78 -10.28
C PRO A 5 -5.03 -11.22 -10.23
N TRP A 6 -5.04 -11.85 -9.08
CA TRP A 6 -4.53 -13.21 -8.84
C TRP A 6 -5.65 -14.25 -8.69
N GLY A 7 -6.84 -13.99 -9.22
CA GLY A 7 -7.99 -14.90 -9.21
C GLY A 7 -9.19 -14.38 -8.42
N GLU A 8 -10.08 -15.29 -7.97
CA GLU A 8 -11.31 -14.98 -7.22
C GLU A 8 -11.01 -14.59 -5.75
N THR A 9 -10.08 -13.67 -5.56
CA THR A 9 -9.59 -13.26 -4.24
C THR A 9 -9.62 -11.76 -4.09
N MET A 10 -9.59 -11.27 -2.85
CA MET A 10 -9.35 -9.87 -2.57
C MET A 10 -7.91 -9.51 -2.97
N GLY A 11 -7.72 -8.31 -3.53
CA GLY A 11 -6.37 -7.78 -3.74
C GLY A 11 -5.68 -7.47 -2.40
N GLY A 12 -4.36 -7.58 -2.37
CA GLY A 12 -3.56 -7.33 -1.17
C GLY A 12 -3.79 -5.93 -0.58
N GLN A 13 -4.05 -4.94 -1.44
CA GLN A 13 -4.40 -3.58 -1.00
C GLN A 13 -5.70 -3.53 -0.17
N ILE A 14 -6.69 -4.36 -0.49
CA ILE A 14 -7.93 -4.46 0.29
C ILE A 14 -7.64 -5.16 1.62
N VAL A 15 -6.87 -6.26 1.59
CA VAL A 15 -6.45 -6.99 2.80
C VAL A 15 -5.70 -6.06 3.76
N GLY A 16 -4.70 -5.33 3.25
CA GLY A 16 -3.92 -4.39 4.04
C GLY A 16 -4.75 -3.22 4.57
N GLY A 17 -5.64 -2.66 3.74
CA GLY A 17 -6.55 -1.60 4.17
C GLY A 17 -7.49 -2.04 5.30
N LEU A 18 -8.05 -3.26 5.24
CA LEU A 18 -8.90 -3.82 6.30
C LEU A 18 -8.11 -4.07 7.59
N LEU A 19 -6.87 -4.57 7.50
CA LEU A 19 -5.99 -4.74 8.65
C LEU A 19 -5.61 -3.39 9.27
N GLY A 20 -5.26 -2.39 8.44
CA GLY A 20 -4.99 -1.03 8.89
C GLY A 20 -6.19 -0.39 9.57
N PHE A 21 -7.40 -0.57 9.01
CA PHE A 21 -8.65 -0.11 9.63
C PHE A 21 -8.86 -0.72 11.02
N ALA A 22 -8.65 -2.04 11.17
CA ALA A 22 -8.84 -2.71 12.46
C ALA A 22 -7.82 -2.25 13.52
N LEU A 23 -6.56 -2.02 13.10
CA LEU A 23 -5.47 -1.59 13.98
C LEU A 23 -5.62 -0.13 14.45
N ASP A 24 -6.31 0.72 13.68
CA ASP A 24 -6.46 2.16 13.95
C ASP A 24 -7.60 2.48 14.94
N ARG A 25 -8.47 1.51 15.23
CA ARG A 25 -9.74 1.74 15.96
C ARG A 25 -9.60 2.12 17.43
N ASP A 26 -8.59 1.56 18.09
CA ASP A 26 -8.44 1.64 19.54
C ASP A 26 -7.13 2.35 19.93
N VAL A 27 -6.71 3.32 19.11
CA VAL A 27 -5.48 4.09 19.32
C VAL A 27 -5.82 5.50 19.77
N ASP A 28 -5.15 5.94 20.82
CA ASP A 28 -5.19 7.29 21.35
C ASP A 28 -4.75 8.32 20.29
N ASP A 29 -5.46 9.42 20.12
CA ASP A 29 -5.16 10.50 19.16
C ASP A 29 -3.79 11.14 19.35
N GLU A 30 -3.17 11.02 20.53
CA GLU A 30 -1.81 11.48 20.79
C GLU A 30 -0.72 10.55 20.18
N LEU A 31 -1.10 9.32 19.83
CA LEU A 31 -0.24 8.35 19.17
C LEU A 31 -0.51 8.36 17.68
N GLN A 32 0.57 8.36 16.91
CA GLN A 32 0.52 8.33 15.44
C GLN A 32 0.99 6.97 14.94
N PRO A 33 0.28 6.34 13.97
CA PRO A 33 0.84 5.20 13.27
C PRO A 33 2.17 5.60 12.61
N ALA A 34 3.22 4.86 12.89
CA ALA A 34 4.56 5.11 12.38
C ALA A 34 5.10 3.96 11.52
N ARG A 35 4.61 2.74 11.74
CA ARG A 35 4.93 1.57 10.90
C ARG A 35 3.73 0.64 10.83
N LEU A 36 3.52 0.07 9.65
CA LEU A 36 2.66 -1.08 9.42
C LEU A 36 3.44 -2.13 8.64
N THR A 37 3.51 -3.35 9.15
CA THR A 37 3.96 -4.53 8.40
C THR A 37 2.76 -5.45 8.19
N VAL A 38 2.58 -5.94 6.96
CA VAL A 38 1.50 -6.87 6.59
C VAL A 38 2.12 -8.10 5.94
N ASP A 39 1.82 -9.28 6.47
CA ASP A 39 2.17 -10.57 5.89
C ASP A 39 0.94 -11.14 5.16
N LEU A 40 1.09 -11.46 3.89
CA LEU A 40 0.07 -12.06 3.02
C LEU A 40 0.31 -13.58 2.97
N LEU A 41 -0.27 -14.31 3.91
CA LEU A 41 0.05 -15.72 4.13
C LEU A 41 -0.65 -16.65 3.15
N ARG A 42 -1.82 -16.26 2.66
CA ARG A 42 -2.66 -17.05 1.75
C ARG A 42 -3.52 -16.15 0.88
N PRO A 43 -3.96 -16.61 -0.31
CA PRO A 43 -5.03 -15.95 -1.05
C PRO A 43 -6.28 -15.80 -0.17
N VAL A 44 -6.92 -14.63 -0.19
CA VAL A 44 -8.11 -14.32 0.62
C VAL A 44 -9.35 -14.31 -0.28
N PRO A 45 -10.13 -15.40 -0.33
CA PRO A 45 -11.39 -15.44 -1.09
C PRO A 45 -12.38 -14.34 -0.66
N ILE A 46 -13.27 -13.95 -1.56
CA ILE A 46 -14.34 -12.97 -1.27
C ILE A 46 -15.47 -13.66 -0.49
N LYS A 47 -15.23 -13.88 0.81
CA LYS A 47 -16.12 -14.54 1.77
C LYS A 47 -16.07 -13.77 3.11
N PRO A 48 -16.98 -14.05 4.04
CA PRO A 48 -16.89 -13.51 5.39
C PRO A 48 -15.53 -13.81 6.05
N LEU A 49 -15.03 -12.84 6.78
CA LEU A 49 -13.78 -12.93 7.53
C LEU A 49 -13.92 -12.23 8.88
N THR A 50 -13.00 -12.51 9.78
CA THR A 50 -12.85 -11.82 11.06
C THR A 50 -11.44 -11.24 11.18
N ILE A 51 -11.31 -10.12 11.86
CA ILE A 51 -10.02 -9.54 12.24
C ILE A 51 -10.00 -9.40 13.75
N GLU A 52 -9.01 -10.02 14.39
CA GLU A 52 -8.77 -9.95 15.82
C GLU A 52 -7.53 -9.12 16.06
N THR A 53 -7.59 -8.16 16.98
CA THR A 53 -6.44 -7.34 17.37
C THR A 53 -5.93 -7.73 18.75
N THR A 54 -4.62 -7.61 18.96
CA THR A 54 -3.96 -7.90 20.23
C THR A 54 -2.92 -6.83 20.53
N ILE A 55 -3.03 -6.18 21.68
CA ILE A 55 -2.03 -5.23 22.14
C ILE A 55 -0.82 -6.01 22.64
N GLN A 56 0.33 -5.87 21.97
CA GLN A 56 1.60 -6.48 22.35
C GLN A 56 2.36 -5.62 23.35
N ARG A 57 2.23 -4.31 23.23
CA ARG A 57 2.83 -3.33 24.12
C ARG A 57 1.98 -2.09 24.20
N GLU A 58 1.76 -1.61 25.42
CA GLU A 58 1.12 -0.33 25.69
C GLU A 58 1.99 0.46 26.68
N GLY A 59 2.43 1.62 26.22
CA GLY A 59 3.27 2.52 27.00
C GLY A 59 3.01 3.97 26.61
N ARG A 60 3.46 4.89 27.46
CA ARG A 60 3.19 6.32 27.29
C ARG A 60 3.63 6.91 25.94
N ARG A 61 4.68 6.38 25.32
CA ARG A 61 5.26 6.88 24.07
C ARG A 61 5.18 5.90 22.89
N ILE A 62 4.86 4.65 23.17
CA ILE A 62 4.87 3.58 22.18
C ILE A 62 3.71 2.64 22.47
N LYS A 63 2.94 2.32 21.41
CA LYS A 63 1.96 1.24 21.42
C LYS A 63 2.25 0.32 20.23
N LEU A 64 2.22 -0.99 20.46
CA LEU A 64 2.38 -2.01 19.43
C LEU A 64 1.14 -2.90 19.44
N VAL A 65 0.49 -3.01 18.30
CA VAL A 65 -0.74 -3.79 18.14
C VAL A 65 -0.58 -4.73 16.94
N ASP A 66 -0.91 -5.99 17.16
CA ASP A 66 -0.98 -7.00 16.10
C ASP A 66 -2.43 -7.23 15.70
N ALA A 67 -2.62 -7.63 14.43
CA ALA A 67 -3.91 -8.06 13.89
C ALA A 67 -3.77 -9.38 13.14
N ALA A 68 -4.73 -10.28 13.31
CA ALA A 68 -4.84 -11.52 12.58
C ALA A 68 -6.17 -11.55 11.81
N MET A 69 -6.10 -11.63 10.49
CA MET A 69 -7.25 -11.85 9.63
C MET A 69 -7.49 -13.35 9.47
N ARG A 70 -8.71 -13.79 9.79
CA ARG A 70 -9.08 -15.20 9.75
C ARG A 70 -10.23 -15.46 8.79
N GLN A 71 -10.14 -16.59 8.13
CA GLN A 71 -11.18 -17.10 7.25
C GLN A 71 -11.23 -18.64 7.38
N ASP A 72 -12.41 -19.21 7.53
CA ASP A 72 -12.61 -20.66 7.73
C ASP A 72 -11.70 -21.25 8.85
N GLY A 73 -11.51 -20.48 9.94
CA GLY A 73 -10.68 -20.88 11.11
C GLY A 73 -9.17 -20.72 10.91
N GLN A 74 -8.70 -20.38 9.71
CA GLN A 74 -7.28 -20.21 9.40
C GLN A 74 -6.87 -18.72 9.35
N VAL A 75 -5.64 -18.42 9.79
CA VAL A 75 -5.05 -17.11 9.56
C VAL A 75 -4.62 -17.00 8.10
N VAL A 76 -5.20 -16.04 7.39
CA VAL A 76 -4.93 -15.79 5.96
C VAL A 76 -4.01 -14.59 5.72
N ALA A 77 -4.02 -13.63 6.64
CA ALA A 77 -3.09 -12.50 6.67
C ALA A 77 -2.91 -12.04 8.11
N ARG A 78 -1.83 -11.33 8.39
CA ARG A 78 -1.61 -10.69 9.68
C ARG A 78 -0.94 -9.33 9.49
N ALA A 79 -1.01 -8.48 10.50
CA ALA A 79 -0.30 -7.22 10.50
C ALA A 79 0.20 -6.86 11.90
N SER A 80 1.25 -6.03 11.93
CA SER A 80 1.77 -5.41 13.14
C SER A 80 1.91 -3.91 12.91
N ALA A 81 1.25 -3.09 13.74
CA ALA A 81 1.34 -1.64 13.69
C ALA A 81 2.02 -1.08 14.93
N LEU A 82 3.01 -0.21 14.68
CA LEU A 82 3.70 0.56 15.71
C LEU A 82 3.16 1.99 15.70
N PHE A 83 2.71 2.44 16.86
CA PHE A 83 2.24 3.80 17.10
C PHE A 83 3.21 4.53 18.01
N LEU A 84 3.55 5.76 17.65
CA LEU A 84 4.49 6.59 18.37
C LEU A 84 3.83 7.91 18.78
N ARG A 85 4.15 8.39 20.00
CA ARG A 85 3.71 9.70 20.46
C ARG A 85 4.41 10.80 19.67
N ARG A 86 3.61 11.74 19.16
CA ARG A 86 4.12 12.96 18.54
C ARG A 86 4.84 13.84 19.59
N GLY A 87 5.83 14.59 19.14
CA GLY A 87 6.62 15.52 19.97
C GLY A 87 7.32 16.54 19.10
N GLU A 88 8.12 17.38 19.72
CA GLU A 88 8.96 18.34 19.02
C GLU A 88 10.07 17.64 18.26
N ALA A 89 10.35 18.11 17.04
CA ALA A 89 11.50 17.65 16.29
C ALA A 89 12.78 18.21 16.91
N PRO A 90 13.87 17.42 16.94
CA PRO A 90 15.16 17.94 17.38
C PRO A 90 15.70 18.97 16.37
N ASP A 91 16.52 19.89 16.87
CA ASP A 91 17.24 20.83 16.03
C ASP A 91 18.21 20.10 15.07
N GLY A 92 18.52 20.78 13.95
CA GLY A 92 19.47 20.29 12.95
C GLY A 92 18.82 19.82 11.66
N GLN A 93 19.67 19.41 10.72
CA GLN A 93 19.25 18.91 9.41
C GLN A 93 19.73 17.47 9.23
N VAL A 94 18.85 16.63 8.73
CA VAL A 94 19.17 15.25 8.34
C VAL A 94 19.18 15.19 6.81
N TRP A 95 20.19 14.54 6.24
CA TRP A 95 20.25 14.34 4.81
C TRP A 95 19.05 13.51 4.31
N THR A 96 18.49 13.94 3.19
CA THR A 96 17.45 13.18 2.48
C THR A 96 17.73 13.24 0.97
N GLY A 97 17.45 12.14 0.27
CA GLY A 97 17.53 12.09 -1.19
C GLY A 97 16.39 12.89 -1.83
N PRO A 98 16.60 13.43 -3.03
CA PRO A 98 15.53 14.08 -3.77
C PRO A 98 14.44 13.08 -4.15
N VAL A 99 13.19 13.52 -4.09
CA VAL A 99 12.02 12.75 -4.55
C VAL A 99 11.29 13.57 -5.59
N VAL A 100 11.14 13.00 -6.79
CA VAL A 100 10.26 13.58 -7.82
C VAL A 100 8.83 13.18 -7.47
N ILE A 101 7.92 14.15 -7.48
CA ILE A 101 6.51 13.94 -7.17
C ILE A 101 5.72 14.39 -8.40
N PRO A 102 5.07 13.47 -9.15
CA PRO A 102 4.17 13.83 -10.24
C PRO A 102 2.99 14.67 -9.74
N ALA A 103 2.42 15.46 -10.61
CA ALA A 103 1.22 16.24 -10.28
C ALA A 103 0.08 15.33 -9.78
N VAL A 104 -0.68 15.83 -8.82
CA VAL A 104 -1.86 15.10 -8.32
C VAL A 104 -2.88 14.97 -9.45
N PRO A 105 -3.41 13.77 -9.74
CA PRO A 105 -4.37 13.57 -10.82
C PRO A 105 -5.63 14.41 -10.62
N ALA A 106 -6.17 14.92 -11.72
CA ALA A 106 -7.49 15.56 -11.69
C ALA A 106 -8.59 14.51 -11.40
N THR A 107 -9.41 14.77 -10.42
CA THR A 107 -10.37 13.80 -9.84
C THR A 107 -11.62 13.54 -10.69
N GLY A 108 -11.80 14.21 -11.83
CA GLY A 108 -13.07 14.22 -12.57
C GLY A 108 -13.41 12.97 -13.40
N ALA A 109 -12.42 12.17 -13.81
CA ALA A 109 -12.65 11.09 -14.78
C ALA A 109 -12.80 9.67 -14.17
N ALA A 110 -12.36 9.43 -12.96
CA ALA A 110 -12.19 8.09 -12.38
C ALA A 110 -13.36 7.60 -11.51
N GLN A 111 -14.34 8.44 -11.17
CA GLN A 111 -15.52 8.05 -10.37
C GLN A 111 -16.47 7.07 -11.08
N GLN A 112 -16.18 6.67 -12.31
CA GLN A 112 -16.98 5.71 -13.08
C GLN A 112 -16.48 4.26 -12.94
N SER A 113 -15.39 4.04 -12.21
CA SER A 113 -14.87 2.69 -11.96
C SER A 113 -15.84 1.90 -11.04
N GLU A 114 -16.18 0.67 -11.40
CA GLU A 114 -16.86 -0.27 -10.51
C GLU A 114 -16.00 -0.63 -9.29
N MET A 115 -14.69 -0.31 -9.34
CA MET A 115 -13.75 -0.49 -8.24
C MET A 115 -13.97 0.55 -7.15
N ALA A 116 -13.59 0.23 -5.92
CA ALA A 116 -13.69 1.12 -4.77
C ALA A 116 -12.54 2.14 -4.69
N PHE A 117 -11.63 2.12 -5.65
CA PHE A 117 -10.41 2.92 -5.69
C PHE A 117 -9.98 3.24 -7.11
N ASP A 118 -9.20 4.28 -7.23
CA ASP A 118 -8.51 4.68 -8.46
C ASP A 118 -7.00 4.48 -8.30
N ILE A 119 -6.32 4.18 -9.39
CA ILE A 119 -4.87 4.21 -9.52
C ILE A 119 -4.47 4.89 -10.82
N TRP A 120 -3.49 5.77 -10.76
CA TRP A 120 -2.87 6.41 -11.91
C TRP A 120 -1.39 6.04 -11.92
N THR A 121 -0.88 5.66 -13.07
CA THR A 121 0.49 5.17 -13.24
C THR A 121 1.28 6.10 -14.13
N TYR A 122 2.55 6.32 -13.80
CA TYR A 122 3.46 7.21 -14.50
C TYR A 122 4.79 6.50 -14.70
N GLY A 123 5.49 6.84 -15.78
CA GLY A 123 6.82 6.32 -16.09
C GLY A 123 7.74 7.40 -16.61
N GLY A 124 8.95 7.52 -16.02
CA GLY A 124 9.92 8.53 -16.42
C GLY A 124 9.44 9.95 -16.15
N ASP A 125 9.66 10.85 -17.13
CA ASP A 125 9.33 12.27 -17.06
C ASP A 125 7.90 12.61 -17.51
N SER A 126 7.00 11.61 -17.52
CA SER A 126 5.61 11.86 -17.92
C SER A 126 4.87 12.62 -16.85
N ASP A 127 4.38 13.82 -17.20
CA ASP A 127 3.54 14.64 -16.32
C ASP A 127 2.08 14.17 -16.30
N GLU A 128 1.67 13.32 -17.24
CA GLU A 128 0.32 12.80 -17.35
C GLU A 128 0.27 11.33 -16.90
N GLY A 129 -0.52 11.05 -15.87
CA GLY A 129 -0.77 9.71 -15.40
C GLY A 129 -1.81 8.98 -16.22
N THR A 130 -1.57 7.72 -16.51
CA THR A 130 -2.55 6.83 -17.15
C THR A 130 -3.40 6.17 -16.10
N PRO A 131 -4.74 6.34 -16.13
CA PRO A 131 -5.62 5.66 -15.18
C PRO A 131 -5.70 4.17 -15.46
N GLY A 132 -5.74 3.37 -14.38
CA GLY A 132 -6.00 1.94 -14.42
C GLY A 132 -4.77 1.05 -14.59
N MET A 133 -5.04 -0.21 -14.88
CA MET A 133 -4.09 -1.31 -15.06
C MET A 133 -4.44 -2.06 -16.35
N PRO A 134 -3.48 -2.60 -17.12
CA PRO A 134 -2.04 -2.63 -16.88
C PRO A 134 -1.35 -1.28 -17.12
N PRO A 135 -0.31 -0.98 -16.36
CA PRO A 135 0.45 0.25 -16.50
C PRO A 135 1.52 0.11 -17.59
N LEU A 136 1.17 0.40 -18.82
CA LEU A 136 2.09 0.24 -19.97
C LEU A 136 3.37 1.08 -19.82
N GLU A 137 3.29 2.22 -19.16
CA GLU A 137 4.45 3.07 -18.86
C GLU A 137 5.49 2.36 -17.99
N TRP A 138 5.05 1.42 -17.14
CA TRP A 138 5.94 0.65 -16.27
C TRP A 138 6.70 -0.46 -17.00
N GLU A 139 6.30 -0.80 -18.22
CA GLU A 139 6.99 -1.78 -19.07
C GLU A 139 8.13 -1.15 -19.86
N ARG A 140 8.27 0.17 -19.85
CA ARG A 140 9.38 0.86 -20.49
C ARG A 140 10.69 0.59 -19.73
N PRO A 141 11.78 0.19 -20.42
CA PRO A 141 13.05 -0.09 -19.76
C PRO A 141 13.71 1.20 -19.25
N GLY A 142 14.34 1.12 -18.07
CA GLY A 142 15.17 2.19 -17.52
C GLY A 142 14.42 3.41 -16.99
N VAL A 143 13.08 3.37 -16.90
CA VAL A 143 12.30 4.49 -16.35
C VAL A 143 11.97 4.27 -14.88
N GLN A 144 12.03 5.35 -14.07
CA GLN A 144 11.50 5.34 -12.72
C GLN A 144 9.96 5.29 -12.80
N LYS A 145 9.34 4.55 -11.90
CA LYS A 145 7.90 4.32 -11.87
C LYS A 145 7.27 5.06 -10.72
N PHE A 146 6.09 5.63 -10.98
CA PHE A 146 5.30 6.33 -9.98
C PHE A 146 3.85 5.87 -10.05
N ALA A 147 3.14 6.03 -8.94
CA ALA A 147 1.69 5.86 -8.87
C ALA A 147 1.07 6.91 -7.96
N TRP A 148 -0.14 7.32 -8.29
CA TRP A 148 -1.08 7.90 -7.35
C TRP A 148 -2.24 6.93 -7.13
N THR A 149 -2.73 6.85 -5.91
CA THR A 149 -3.91 6.04 -5.58
C THR A 149 -4.85 6.83 -4.68
N ARG A 150 -6.14 6.55 -4.84
CA ARG A 150 -7.21 7.11 -4.03
C ARG A 150 -8.27 6.06 -3.76
N ILE A 151 -8.64 5.87 -2.49
CA ILE A 151 -9.83 5.12 -2.12
C ILE A 151 -10.95 6.13 -1.93
N PHE A 152 -12.10 5.90 -2.55
CA PHE A 152 -13.26 6.77 -2.46
C PHE A 152 -14.50 6.09 -1.84
N ARG A 153 -14.43 4.79 -1.55
CA ARG A 153 -15.48 4.06 -0.83
C ARG A 153 -14.95 3.55 0.51
N PRO A 154 -15.76 3.58 1.57
CA PRO A 154 -15.38 3.00 2.85
C PRO A 154 -14.98 1.52 2.72
N MET A 155 -13.93 1.12 3.43
CA MET A 155 -13.50 -0.29 3.52
C MET A 155 -14.52 -1.15 4.27
N VAL A 156 -15.17 -0.55 5.27
CA VAL A 156 -16.22 -1.14 6.09
C VAL A 156 -17.42 -0.22 6.08
N ALA A 157 -18.61 -0.77 5.82
CA ALA A 157 -19.84 0.02 5.76
C ALA A 157 -20.10 0.75 7.06
N GLY A 158 -20.47 2.03 6.96
CA GLY A 158 -20.75 2.91 8.11
C GLY A 158 -19.50 3.48 8.81
N HIS A 159 -18.30 3.18 8.33
CA HIS A 159 -17.05 3.71 8.91
C HIS A 159 -16.28 4.53 7.88
N PRO A 160 -15.87 5.78 8.21
CA PRO A 160 -15.09 6.60 7.31
C PRO A 160 -13.68 6.03 7.11
N LEU A 161 -13.06 6.39 5.98
CA LEU A 161 -11.65 6.09 5.73
C LEU A 161 -10.76 7.02 6.55
N THR A 162 -9.86 6.44 7.34
CA THR A 162 -8.85 7.22 8.05
C THR A 162 -7.62 7.44 7.15
N PRO A 163 -6.78 8.45 7.44
CA PRO A 163 -5.51 8.61 6.75
C PRO A 163 -4.62 7.36 6.84
N PHE A 164 -4.63 6.65 7.97
CA PHE A 164 -3.86 5.43 8.14
C PHE A 164 -4.40 4.26 7.29
N THR A 165 -5.72 4.08 7.22
CA THR A 165 -6.34 3.10 6.31
C THR A 165 -5.92 3.34 4.85
N ARG A 166 -5.82 4.61 4.42
CA ARG A 166 -5.35 4.96 3.07
C ARG A 166 -3.88 4.58 2.85
N ALA A 167 -3.01 4.85 3.83
CA ALA A 167 -1.60 4.47 3.78
C ALA A 167 -1.42 2.94 3.78
N ALA A 168 -2.19 2.22 4.60
CA ALA A 168 -2.19 0.76 4.64
C ALA A 168 -2.59 0.14 3.29
N PHE A 169 -3.62 0.69 2.65
CA PHE A 169 -4.03 0.29 1.31
C PHE A 169 -2.93 0.56 0.26
N ALA A 170 -2.35 1.75 0.27
CA ALA A 170 -1.33 2.14 -0.70
C ALA A 170 -0.05 1.30 -0.57
N GLY A 171 0.25 0.79 0.62
CA GLY A 171 1.44 -0.01 0.90
C GLY A 171 1.56 -1.26 0.05
N ASP A 172 0.47 -1.95 -0.27
CA ASP A 172 0.49 -3.14 -1.13
C ASP A 172 0.93 -2.82 -2.58
N ILE A 173 0.65 -1.60 -3.05
CA ILE A 173 1.00 -1.16 -4.41
C ILE A 173 2.52 -1.08 -4.60
N ILE A 174 3.29 -0.96 -3.53
CA ILE A 174 4.77 -0.97 -3.58
C ILE A 174 5.27 -2.20 -4.33
N SER A 175 4.65 -3.36 -4.10
CA SER A 175 5.07 -4.58 -4.78
C SER A 175 4.88 -4.49 -6.29
N SER A 176 3.69 -4.14 -6.78
CA SER A 176 3.46 -4.01 -8.21
C SER A 176 4.33 -2.89 -8.82
N LEU A 177 4.45 -1.74 -8.15
CA LEU A 177 5.25 -0.62 -8.59
C LEU A 177 6.73 -0.99 -8.81
N THR A 178 7.32 -1.74 -7.89
CA THR A 178 8.76 -2.04 -7.90
C THR A 178 9.11 -3.32 -8.67
N HIS A 179 8.19 -4.29 -8.75
CA HIS A 179 8.45 -5.59 -9.40
C HIS A 179 7.85 -5.70 -10.82
N TRP A 180 7.17 -4.68 -11.34
CA TRP A 180 6.71 -4.67 -12.72
C TRP A 180 7.88 -4.51 -13.69
N GLY A 181 8.08 -5.48 -14.55
CA GLY A 181 9.16 -5.48 -15.53
C GLY A 181 8.65 -5.20 -16.94
N THR A 182 9.55 -5.23 -17.91
CA THR A 182 9.26 -5.04 -19.35
C THR A 182 8.37 -6.12 -19.95
N THR A 183 8.12 -7.20 -19.21
CA THR A 183 7.22 -8.31 -19.60
C THR A 183 6.02 -8.42 -18.68
N GLY A 184 5.64 -7.31 -18.00
CA GLY A 184 4.55 -7.25 -17.06
C GLY A 184 4.94 -7.67 -15.63
N LEU A 185 3.93 -7.86 -14.78
CA LEU A 185 4.12 -8.27 -13.39
C LEU A 185 4.33 -9.78 -13.30
N ARG A 186 5.53 -10.17 -12.92
CA ARG A 186 5.98 -11.57 -12.79
C ARG A 186 6.27 -11.97 -11.34
N TYR A 187 5.83 -11.18 -10.39
CA TYR A 187 6.04 -11.40 -8.96
C TYR A 187 4.74 -11.24 -8.20
N ILE A 188 4.50 -12.13 -7.23
CA ILE A 188 3.45 -11.98 -6.22
C ILE A 188 4.09 -11.62 -4.89
N ASN A 189 3.57 -10.61 -4.20
CA ASN A 189 4.12 -10.21 -2.91
C ASN A 189 3.76 -11.19 -1.79
N ALA A 190 4.71 -11.39 -0.89
CA ALA A 190 4.55 -12.15 0.33
C ALA A 190 4.21 -11.24 1.52
N ASP A 191 4.72 -10.01 1.48
CA ASP A 191 4.53 -8.98 2.51
C ASP A 191 4.64 -7.57 1.94
N TYR A 192 4.39 -6.60 2.80
CA TYR A 192 4.91 -5.25 2.66
C TYR A 192 5.04 -4.57 4.02
N THR A 193 5.93 -3.58 4.10
CA THR A 193 6.07 -2.70 5.26
C THR A 193 6.02 -1.25 4.79
N VAL A 194 5.27 -0.41 5.50
CA VAL A 194 5.31 1.05 5.36
C VAL A 194 5.73 1.68 6.68
N ALA A 195 6.63 2.67 6.61
CA ALA A 195 7.05 3.50 7.72
C ALA A 195 6.77 4.95 7.35
N ILE A 196 5.99 5.64 8.18
CA ILE A 196 5.54 7.01 7.93
C ILE A 196 5.91 7.93 9.09
N SER A 197 6.41 9.11 8.77
CA SER A 197 6.76 10.15 9.75
C SER A 197 5.58 11.05 10.11
N ARG A 198 4.56 11.08 9.26
CA ARG A 198 3.29 11.79 9.46
C ARG A 198 2.16 11.07 8.75
N LEU A 199 0.93 11.33 9.16
CA LEU A 199 -0.25 10.88 8.43
C LEU A 199 -0.39 11.62 7.09
N PRO A 200 -0.87 10.95 6.03
CA PRO A 200 -1.12 11.59 4.74
C PRO A 200 -2.24 12.64 4.83
N HIS A 201 -2.05 13.73 4.11
CA HIS A 201 -3.05 14.77 3.91
C HIS A 201 -3.88 14.48 2.65
N GLY A 202 -5.19 14.70 2.75
CA GLY A 202 -6.10 14.51 1.63
C GLY A 202 -6.40 13.04 1.33
N GLU A 203 -6.87 12.80 0.10
CA GLU A 203 -7.37 11.48 -0.30
C GLU A 203 -6.37 10.70 -1.16
N HIS A 204 -5.41 11.39 -1.78
CA HIS A 204 -4.44 10.79 -2.68
C HIS A 204 -3.16 10.43 -1.93
N ILE A 205 -2.65 9.24 -2.19
CA ILE A 205 -1.32 8.79 -1.76
C ILE A 205 -0.53 8.43 -2.99
N GLY A 206 0.66 9.02 -3.08
CA GLY A 206 1.60 8.77 -4.14
C GLY A 206 2.71 7.82 -3.72
N LEU A 207 3.27 7.11 -4.69
CA LEU A 207 4.40 6.20 -4.54
C LEU A 207 5.42 6.46 -5.64
N ALA A 208 6.70 6.51 -5.29
CA ALA A 208 7.84 6.60 -6.21
C ALA A 208 8.76 5.40 -5.99
N ALA A 209 8.99 4.58 -7.00
CA ALA A 209 9.93 3.47 -6.91
C ALA A 209 11.34 3.98 -6.67
N GLN A 210 12.06 3.39 -5.72
CA GLN A 210 13.43 3.75 -5.35
C GLN A 210 14.45 2.69 -5.73
N SER A 211 14.12 1.43 -5.54
CA SER A 211 15.01 0.32 -5.83
C SER A 211 14.26 -0.98 -6.07
N TYR A 212 14.93 -1.86 -6.79
CA TYR A 212 14.58 -3.27 -6.94
C TYR A 212 15.86 -4.11 -6.94
N TYR A 213 15.84 -5.19 -6.19
CA TYR A 213 16.87 -6.22 -6.21
C TYR A 213 16.21 -7.59 -6.31
N GLY A 214 16.70 -8.44 -7.21
CA GLY A 214 16.14 -9.78 -7.41
C GLY A 214 17.22 -10.81 -7.61
N ASN A 215 17.06 -11.99 -6.98
CA ASN A 215 17.96 -13.13 -7.14
C ASN A 215 17.19 -14.43 -6.91
N HIS A 216 17.41 -15.43 -7.78
CA HIS A 216 16.80 -16.77 -7.69
C HIS A 216 15.28 -16.76 -7.44
N GLY A 217 14.55 -15.84 -8.11
CA GLY A 217 13.09 -15.73 -7.99
C GLY A 217 12.58 -15.05 -6.73
N VAL A 218 13.44 -14.55 -5.87
CA VAL A 218 13.08 -13.66 -4.75
C VAL A 218 13.39 -12.22 -5.14
N GLY A 219 12.42 -11.33 -5.00
CA GLY A 219 12.55 -9.91 -5.29
C GLY A 219 12.25 -9.07 -4.05
N THR A 220 12.97 -7.97 -3.90
CA THR A 220 12.67 -6.92 -2.94
C THR A 220 12.67 -5.56 -3.62
N GLY A 221 11.69 -4.73 -3.27
CA GLY A 221 11.59 -3.38 -3.79
C GLY A 221 11.31 -2.36 -2.71
N ALA A 222 11.79 -1.13 -2.92
CA ALA A 222 11.53 -0.02 -2.02
C ALA A 222 10.91 1.16 -2.76
N ALA A 223 10.03 1.90 -2.08
CA ALA A 223 9.39 3.11 -2.60
C ALA A 223 9.33 4.21 -1.54
N THR A 224 9.30 5.45 -2.00
CA THR A 224 8.90 6.59 -1.16
C THR A 224 7.40 6.79 -1.27
N LEU A 225 6.74 6.98 -0.13
CA LEU A 225 5.35 7.41 -0.05
C LEU A 225 5.29 8.92 0.10
N PHE A 226 4.34 9.55 -0.58
CA PHE A 226 4.12 11.00 -0.53
C PHE A 226 2.64 11.35 -0.67
N ASP A 227 2.30 12.58 -0.37
CA ASP A 227 1.03 13.22 -0.69
C ASP A 227 1.26 14.57 -1.39
N SER A 228 0.23 15.39 -1.56
CA SER A 228 0.34 16.71 -2.20
C SER A 228 1.24 17.69 -1.44
N ALA A 229 1.53 17.45 -0.16
CA ALA A 229 2.41 18.27 0.67
C ALA A 229 3.87 17.77 0.70
N GLY A 230 4.16 16.63 0.04
CA GLY A 230 5.51 16.08 -0.03
C GLY A 230 5.64 14.67 0.56
N PRO A 231 6.88 14.18 0.77
CA PRO A 231 7.14 12.86 1.32
C PRO A 231 6.52 12.67 2.70
N ILE A 232 5.97 11.47 2.93
CA ILE A 232 5.42 11.05 4.22
C ILE A 232 6.19 9.89 4.84
N GLY A 233 6.93 9.14 4.02
CA GLY A 233 7.66 7.97 4.50
C GLY A 233 8.19 7.09 3.40
N THR A 234 8.52 5.87 3.77
CA THR A 234 9.08 4.84 2.88
C THR A 234 8.36 3.52 3.07
N GLY A 235 8.48 2.64 2.09
CA GLY A 235 7.99 1.29 2.23
C GLY A 235 8.78 0.30 1.40
N THR A 236 8.66 -0.97 1.75
CA THR A 236 9.29 -2.11 1.09
C THR A 236 8.29 -3.22 0.87
N ALA A 237 8.54 -4.07 -0.13
CA ALA A 237 7.81 -5.30 -0.35
C ALA A 237 8.76 -6.40 -0.80
N LEU A 238 8.51 -7.64 -0.31
CA LEU A 238 9.16 -8.85 -0.79
C LEU A 238 8.20 -9.64 -1.66
N ALA A 239 8.73 -10.25 -2.71
CA ALA A 239 7.91 -10.95 -3.68
C ALA A 239 8.59 -12.20 -4.24
N LEU A 240 7.75 -13.16 -4.69
CA LEU A 240 8.16 -14.40 -5.32
C LEU A 240 7.82 -14.38 -6.80
N ALA A 241 8.79 -14.82 -7.63
CA ALA A 241 8.57 -14.99 -9.07
C ALA A 241 7.44 -16.00 -9.35
N GLN A 242 6.63 -15.68 -10.33
CA GLN A 242 5.49 -16.49 -10.76
C GLN A 242 5.68 -16.97 -12.21
N PRO A 243 5.09 -18.11 -12.58
CA PRO A 243 5.07 -18.56 -13.98
C PRO A 243 4.44 -17.50 -14.91
N PRO A 244 4.76 -17.55 -16.22
CA PRO A 244 4.09 -16.72 -17.22
C PRO A 244 2.57 -16.89 -17.18
N GLY A 245 1.82 -15.76 -17.24
CA GLY A 245 0.36 -15.76 -17.26
C GLY A 245 -0.32 -15.96 -15.90
N ALA A 246 0.44 -16.05 -14.79
CA ALA A 246 -0.16 -16.12 -13.45
C ALA A 246 -0.87 -14.81 -13.05
N PHE A 247 -0.36 -13.66 -13.48
CA PHE A 247 -1.01 -12.37 -13.30
C PHE A 247 -2.07 -12.16 -14.39
N GLN A 248 -3.30 -11.96 -13.99
CA GLN A 248 -4.43 -11.69 -14.88
C GLN A 248 -5.07 -10.36 -14.44
N PRO A 249 -4.69 -9.23 -15.04
CA PRO A 249 -5.33 -7.96 -14.74
C PRO A 249 -6.83 -8.06 -15.06
N ASN A 250 -7.66 -7.47 -14.20
CA ASN A 250 -9.12 -7.45 -14.46
C ASN A 250 -9.36 -6.84 -15.85
N PRO A 251 -10.25 -7.44 -16.66
CA PRO A 251 -10.63 -6.84 -17.94
C PRO A 251 -11.23 -5.44 -17.70
N ARG A 252 -10.91 -4.52 -18.59
CA ARG A 252 -11.42 -3.14 -18.58
C ARG A 252 -12.91 -3.11 -18.85
#